data_121c5905b63d02842bb632b5248f3fba
#
_entry.id   121c5905b63d02842bb632b5248f3fba
#
_cell.length_a   1.000
_cell.length_b   1.000
_cell.length_c   1.000
_cell.angle_alpha   90.00
_cell.angle_beta   90.00
_cell.angle_gamma   90.00
#
_symmetry.space_group_name_H-M   'P 1'
#
loop_
_entity.id
_entity.type
_entity.pdbx_description
1 polymer ?
#
loop_
_entity_poly.entity_id
_entity_poly.type
_entity_poly.pdbx_seq_one_letter_code
_entity_poly.pdbx_strand_id
1 'polypeptide(L)'
;MYRKGSAVLVWLLAFAALARAQDADALYANRVLLADAVKAAAIWQARIDRDPKDFEAAWKRSRAGYWIGGHETDQTARDRAYDQGMAAARLAIAARPNAPDGHFWLAANMAGYAQDHGVRGGLRYRGDIRDSLEKTLSLDPAFLQGSADRALGRWYFKVPGLFGGSKKKSEEHLRKALTYNSRSIISHIFLAETLESLDRKDEAIAELKKVLDLPPDPDWLPEDTEFKQQAKTMLQEWQR
;
A
#
# COMPACT_ATOMS: atom_id res chain seq x y z
N MET A 1 41.40 -38.23 -1.73
CA MET A 1 41.28 -37.11 -2.68
C MET A 1 39.81 -37.03 -3.15
N TYR A 2 39.20 -35.93 -3.27
CA TYR A 2 37.77 -35.59 -3.58
C TYR A 2 36.87 -35.34 -2.37
N ARG A 3 36.92 -34.06 -1.90
CA ARG A 3 35.81 -33.42 -1.18
C ARG A 3 35.87 -31.89 -1.33
N LYS A 4 36.01 -31.36 -2.55
CA LYS A 4 36.01 -29.90 -2.81
C LYS A 4 34.89 -29.41 -3.76
N GLY A 5 34.00 -30.29 -4.25
CA GLY A 5 32.96 -29.90 -5.23
C GLY A 5 31.66 -29.38 -4.64
N SER A 6 31.27 -29.81 -3.42
CA SER A 6 29.94 -29.51 -2.87
C SER A 6 29.82 -28.09 -2.33
N ALA A 7 30.88 -27.49 -1.83
CA ALA A 7 30.83 -26.13 -1.25
C ALA A 7 30.65 -25.05 -2.32
N VAL A 8 31.29 -25.20 -3.48
CA VAL A 8 31.20 -24.22 -4.59
C VAL A 8 29.79 -24.20 -5.20
N LEU A 9 29.16 -25.38 -5.30
CA LEU A 9 27.81 -25.47 -5.85
C LEU A 9 26.74 -24.79 -4.95
N VAL A 10 26.88 -24.92 -3.64
CA VAL A 10 25.98 -24.28 -2.65
C VAL A 10 26.13 -22.76 -2.67
N TRP A 11 27.38 -22.26 -2.81
CA TRP A 11 27.62 -20.81 -2.92
C TRP A 11 27.09 -20.21 -4.24
N LEU A 12 27.22 -20.92 -5.35
CA LEU A 12 26.69 -20.48 -6.65
C LEU A 12 25.17 -20.44 -6.65
N LEU A 13 24.49 -21.40 -6.02
CA LEU A 13 23.02 -21.39 -5.90
C LEU A 13 22.52 -20.29 -4.95
N ALA A 14 23.25 -20.02 -3.86
CA ALA A 14 22.94 -18.91 -2.95
C ALA A 14 23.13 -17.54 -3.63
N PHE A 15 24.19 -17.37 -4.42
CA PHE A 15 24.42 -16.14 -5.19
C PHE A 15 23.37 -15.91 -6.27
N ALA A 16 22.93 -16.94 -6.99
CA ALA A 16 21.88 -16.86 -7.98
C ALA A 16 20.50 -16.54 -7.35
N ALA A 17 20.23 -17.02 -6.13
CA ALA A 17 19.01 -16.71 -5.39
C ALA A 17 19.00 -15.26 -4.88
N LEU A 18 20.14 -14.75 -4.41
CA LEU A 18 20.32 -13.35 -4.01
C LEU A 18 20.21 -12.40 -5.21
N ALA A 19 20.82 -12.73 -6.35
CA ALA A 19 20.70 -11.94 -7.57
C ALA A 19 19.24 -11.85 -8.06
N ARG A 20 18.49 -12.97 -8.01
CA ARG A 20 17.04 -12.96 -8.37
C ARG A 20 16.17 -12.17 -7.41
N ALA A 21 16.48 -12.16 -6.11
CA ALA A 21 15.79 -11.34 -5.13
C ALA A 21 16.07 -9.84 -5.37
N GLN A 22 17.30 -9.51 -5.71
CA GLN A 22 17.72 -8.15 -6.04
C GLN A 22 17.05 -7.67 -7.33
N ASP A 23 16.90 -8.53 -8.34
CA ASP A 23 16.17 -8.23 -9.56
C ASP A 23 14.70 -7.91 -9.32
N ALA A 24 14.01 -8.62 -8.45
CA ALA A 24 12.60 -8.38 -8.16
C ALA A 24 12.37 -7.04 -7.45
N ASP A 25 13.23 -6.66 -6.51
CA ASP A 25 13.14 -5.36 -5.85
C ASP A 25 13.49 -4.20 -6.81
N ALA A 26 14.49 -4.38 -7.69
CA ALA A 26 14.83 -3.41 -8.73
C ALA A 26 13.69 -3.24 -9.74
N LEU A 27 13.07 -4.34 -10.18
CA LEU A 27 11.89 -4.30 -11.04
C LEU A 27 10.73 -3.57 -10.37
N TYR A 28 10.46 -3.86 -9.09
CA TYR A 28 9.39 -3.17 -8.38
C TYR A 28 9.68 -1.69 -8.13
N ALA A 29 10.94 -1.32 -7.93
CA ALA A 29 11.32 0.09 -7.86
C ALA A 29 10.96 0.85 -9.15
N ASN A 30 11.00 0.16 -10.30
CA ASN A 30 10.58 0.69 -11.61
C ASN A 30 9.09 0.41 -11.93
N ARG A 31 8.22 0.27 -10.92
CA ARG A 31 6.79 -0.11 -11.05
C ARG A 31 5.92 0.83 -11.88
N VAL A 32 6.39 2.04 -12.16
CA VAL A 32 5.76 2.95 -13.16
C VAL A 32 5.56 2.22 -14.48
N LEU A 33 6.51 1.37 -14.88
CA LEU A 33 6.30 0.39 -15.93
C LEU A 33 5.56 -0.81 -15.35
N LEU A 34 4.26 -0.87 -15.57
CA LEU A 34 3.40 -1.93 -15.02
C LEU A 34 3.95 -3.34 -15.30
N ALA A 35 4.55 -3.54 -16.49
CA ALA A 35 5.19 -4.80 -16.86
C ALA A 35 6.31 -5.21 -15.89
N ASP A 36 7.05 -4.27 -15.30
CA ASP A 36 8.12 -4.56 -14.36
C ASP A 36 7.54 -4.92 -12.98
N ALA A 37 6.47 -4.26 -12.54
CA ALA A 37 5.73 -4.68 -11.35
C ALA A 37 5.18 -6.12 -11.49
N VAL A 38 4.65 -6.48 -12.66
CA VAL A 38 4.14 -7.82 -12.97
C VAL A 38 5.28 -8.86 -12.92
N LYS A 39 6.45 -8.56 -13.51
CA LYS A 39 7.64 -9.44 -13.43
C LYS A 39 8.11 -9.63 -11.98
N ALA A 40 8.20 -8.55 -11.20
CA ALA A 40 8.55 -8.62 -9.80
C ALA A 40 7.59 -9.52 -9.01
N ALA A 41 6.28 -9.33 -9.22
CA ALA A 41 5.23 -10.15 -8.62
C ALA A 41 5.38 -11.64 -8.97
N ALA A 42 5.72 -11.96 -10.22
CA ALA A 42 5.94 -13.35 -10.66
C ALA A 42 7.16 -13.98 -9.98
N ILE A 43 8.26 -13.23 -9.80
CA ILE A 43 9.45 -13.73 -9.08
C ILE A 43 9.13 -14.03 -7.62
N TRP A 44 8.42 -13.14 -6.91
CA TRP A 44 8.00 -13.40 -5.53
C TRP A 44 6.98 -14.54 -5.45
N GLN A 45 6.07 -14.67 -6.42
CA GLN A 45 5.15 -15.81 -6.47
C GLN A 45 5.92 -17.14 -6.60
N ALA A 46 6.92 -17.20 -7.48
CA ALA A 46 7.75 -18.39 -7.63
C ALA A 46 8.59 -18.74 -6.37
N ARG A 47 8.89 -17.76 -5.51
CA ARG A 47 9.48 -18.00 -4.19
C ARG A 47 8.46 -18.60 -3.23
N ILE A 48 7.25 -18.07 -3.19
CA ILE A 48 6.13 -18.56 -2.36
C ILE A 48 5.77 -20.01 -2.76
N ASP A 49 5.71 -20.31 -4.06
CA ASP A 49 5.39 -21.64 -4.57
C ASP A 49 6.42 -22.70 -4.13
N ARG A 50 7.66 -22.29 -3.94
CA ARG A 50 8.75 -23.16 -3.41
C ARG A 50 8.76 -23.26 -1.89
N ASP A 51 8.48 -22.15 -1.22
CA ASP A 51 8.39 -22.06 0.24
C ASP A 51 7.21 -21.16 0.65
N PRO A 52 6.05 -21.74 0.97
CA PRO A 52 4.89 -20.98 1.44
C PRO A 52 5.09 -20.20 2.75
N LYS A 53 6.22 -20.43 3.45
CA LYS A 53 6.61 -19.70 4.65
C LYS A 53 7.60 -18.56 4.38
N ASP A 54 7.94 -18.31 3.12
CA ASP A 54 8.78 -17.17 2.72
C ASP A 54 8.01 -15.86 2.98
N PHE A 55 8.13 -15.37 4.20
CA PHE A 55 7.46 -14.16 4.67
C PHE A 55 7.75 -12.96 3.78
N GLU A 56 9.03 -12.77 3.40
CA GLU A 56 9.45 -11.62 2.60
C GLU A 56 8.79 -11.63 1.22
N ALA A 57 8.87 -12.76 0.52
CA ALA A 57 8.22 -12.91 -0.78
C ALA A 57 6.71 -12.71 -0.68
N ALA A 58 6.08 -13.20 0.38
CA ALA A 58 4.64 -13.11 0.56
C ALA A 58 4.15 -11.66 0.73
N TRP A 59 4.74 -10.87 1.61
CA TRP A 59 4.30 -9.48 1.76
C TRP A 59 4.68 -8.61 0.55
N LYS A 60 5.85 -8.83 -0.07
CA LYS A 60 6.25 -8.12 -1.29
C LYS A 60 5.34 -8.45 -2.47
N ARG A 61 4.94 -9.72 -2.62
CA ARG A 61 3.94 -10.14 -3.61
C ARG A 61 2.59 -9.47 -3.37
N SER A 62 2.18 -9.36 -2.10
CA SER A 62 0.95 -8.66 -1.73
C SER A 62 1.01 -7.17 -2.08
N ARG A 63 2.11 -6.50 -1.75
CA ARG A 63 2.36 -5.09 -2.13
C ARG A 63 2.27 -4.90 -3.65
N ALA A 64 2.90 -5.79 -4.43
CA ALA A 64 2.82 -5.74 -5.88
C ALA A 64 1.39 -5.96 -6.39
N GLY A 65 0.60 -6.83 -5.76
CA GLY A 65 -0.80 -7.03 -6.08
C GLY A 65 -1.62 -5.76 -5.96
N TYR A 66 -1.41 -5.01 -4.88
CA TYR A 66 -2.04 -3.71 -4.67
C TYR A 66 -1.70 -2.70 -5.78
N TRP A 67 -0.40 -2.57 -6.13
CA TRP A 67 0.03 -1.68 -7.20
C TRP A 67 -0.57 -2.08 -8.56
N ILE A 68 -0.43 -3.35 -8.93
CA ILE A 68 -0.93 -3.87 -10.22
C ILE A 68 -2.45 -3.67 -10.32
N GLY A 69 -3.20 -4.03 -9.28
CA GLY A 69 -4.65 -3.83 -9.25
C GLY A 69 -5.07 -2.37 -9.40
N GLY A 70 -4.30 -1.43 -8.85
CA GLY A 70 -4.54 0.01 -8.99
C GLY A 70 -4.24 0.58 -10.37
N HIS A 71 -3.39 -0.09 -11.19
CA HIS A 71 -2.87 0.44 -12.45
C HIS A 71 -3.26 -0.38 -13.69
N GLU A 72 -3.82 -1.58 -13.53
CA GLU A 72 -4.39 -2.34 -14.65
C GLU A 72 -5.64 -1.63 -15.18
N THR A 73 -5.85 -1.75 -16.49
CA THR A 73 -7.02 -1.16 -17.16
C THR A 73 -8.19 -2.14 -17.27
N ASP A 74 -7.91 -3.44 -17.39
CA ASP A 74 -8.92 -4.50 -17.46
C ASP A 74 -9.41 -4.87 -16.06
N GLN A 75 -10.73 -4.82 -15.83
CA GLN A 75 -11.32 -5.07 -14.52
C GLN A 75 -11.03 -6.48 -14.01
N THR A 76 -11.03 -7.48 -14.89
CA THR A 76 -10.73 -8.88 -14.49
C THR A 76 -9.27 -9.03 -14.06
N ALA A 77 -8.36 -8.34 -14.74
CA ALA A 77 -6.95 -8.32 -14.36
C ALA A 77 -6.73 -7.58 -13.03
N ARG A 78 -7.44 -6.48 -12.79
CA ARG A 78 -7.45 -5.74 -11.51
C ARG A 78 -7.89 -6.66 -10.38
N ASP A 79 -9.05 -7.28 -10.52
CA ASP A 79 -9.62 -8.18 -9.51
C ASP A 79 -8.67 -9.33 -9.20
N ARG A 80 -8.09 -9.94 -10.23
CA ARG A 80 -7.11 -11.01 -10.08
C ARG A 80 -5.87 -10.54 -9.31
N ALA A 81 -5.37 -9.34 -9.58
CA ALA A 81 -4.21 -8.78 -8.90
C ALA A 81 -4.48 -8.58 -7.41
N TYR A 82 -5.63 -7.99 -7.05
CA TYR A 82 -6.05 -7.83 -5.66
C TYR A 82 -6.27 -9.16 -4.95
N ASP A 83 -6.95 -10.13 -5.59
CA ASP A 83 -7.18 -11.45 -5.00
C ASP A 83 -5.87 -12.20 -4.71
N GLN A 84 -4.93 -12.18 -5.65
CA GLN A 84 -3.60 -12.74 -5.47
C GLN A 84 -2.80 -11.99 -4.39
N GLY A 85 -2.96 -10.66 -4.32
CA GLY A 85 -2.39 -9.83 -3.26
C GLY A 85 -2.92 -10.21 -1.89
N MET A 86 -4.24 -10.38 -1.74
CA MET A 86 -4.88 -10.83 -0.50
C MET A 86 -4.44 -12.23 -0.11
N ALA A 87 -4.31 -13.17 -1.06
CA ALA A 87 -3.82 -14.51 -0.79
C ALA A 87 -2.38 -14.49 -0.26
N ALA A 88 -1.50 -13.74 -0.91
CA ALA A 88 -0.10 -13.60 -0.48
C ALA A 88 -0.01 -12.94 0.91
N ALA A 89 -0.82 -11.91 1.20
CA ALA A 89 -0.86 -11.29 2.52
C ALA A 89 -1.24 -12.29 3.63
N ARG A 90 -2.21 -13.18 3.37
CA ARG A 90 -2.59 -14.23 4.33
C ARG A 90 -1.45 -15.22 4.59
N LEU A 91 -0.64 -15.53 3.59
CA LEU A 91 0.57 -16.35 3.76
C LEU A 91 1.61 -15.60 4.61
N ALA A 92 1.81 -14.29 4.39
CA ALA A 92 2.70 -13.48 5.21
C ALA A 92 2.23 -13.47 6.68
N ILE A 93 0.93 -13.29 6.93
CA ILE A 93 0.35 -13.34 8.29
C ILE A 93 0.56 -14.72 8.92
N ALA A 94 0.33 -15.80 8.17
CA ALA A 94 0.53 -17.16 8.67
C ALA A 94 2.00 -17.43 9.01
N ALA A 95 2.95 -16.90 8.22
CA ALA A 95 4.39 -17.05 8.46
C ALA A 95 4.86 -16.21 9.66
N ARG A 96 4.37 -14.97 9.81
CA ARG A 96 4.72 -14.05 10.90
C ARG A 96 3.51 -13.24 11.38
N PRO A 97 2.67 -13.78 12.27
CA PRO A 97 1.41 -13.14 12.68
C PRO A 97 1.59 -11.82 13.45
N ASN A 98 2.77 -11.60 14.00
CA ASN A 98 3.12 -10.39 14.75
C ASN A 98 3.96 -9.38 13.92
N ALA A 99 4.11 -9.57 12.61
CA ALA A 99 4.67 -8.58 11.72
C ALA A 99 3.55 -7.73 11.09
N PRO A 100 3.70 -6.40 11.00
CA PRO A 100 2.66 -5.51 10.49
C PRO A 100 2.40 -5.67 8.99
N ASP A 101 3.40 -6.10 8.21
CA ASP A 101 3.40 -6.11 6.74
C ASP A 101 2.21 -6.86 6.16
N GLY A 102 1.99 -8.11 6.60
CA GLY A 102 0.91 -8.95 6.09
C GLY A 102 -0.48 -8.35 6.36
N HIS A 103 -0.69 -7.80 7.54
CA HIS A 103 -1.95 -7.17 7.92
C HIS A 103 -2.19 -5.89 7.12
N PHE A 104 -1.18 -5.04 6.98
CA PHE A 104 -1.29 -3.81 6.20
C PHE A 104 -1.61 -4.07 4.73
N TRP A 105 -0.83 -4.94 4.07
CA TRP A 105 -1.04 -5.21 2.65
C TRP A 105 -2.31 -6.01 2.37
N LEU A 106 -2.81 -6.81 3.34
CA LEU A 106 -4.14 -7.40 3.25
C LEU A 106 -5.22 -6.31 3.19
N ALA A 107 -5.17 -5.36 4.12
CA ALA A 107 -6.09 -4.24 4.15
C ALA A 107 -6.02 -3.39 2.87
N ALA A 108 -4.81 -3.11 2.36
CA ALA A 108 -4.60 -2.33 1.15
C ALA A 108 -5.25 -3.00 -0.08
N ASN A 109 -5.03 -4.31 -0.28
CA ASN A 109 -5.65 -5.04 -1.39
C ASN A 109 -7.18 -5.10 -1.27
N MET A 110 -7.71 -5.35 -0.06
CA MET A 110 -9.16 -5.31 0.18
C MET A 110 -9.74 -3.91 -0.11
N ALA A 111 -9.03 -2.85 0.28
CA ALA A 111 -9.47 -1.47 0.05
C ALA A 111 -9.45 -1.11 -1.44
N GLY A 112 -8.42 -1.52 -2.19
CA GLY A 112 -8.35 -1.33 -3.64
C GLY A 112 -9.51 -2.05 -4.35
N TYR A 113 -9.71 -3.33 -4.06
CA TYR A 113 -10.84 -4.09 -4.59
C TYR A 113 -12.18 -3.43 -4.25
N ALA A 114 -12.36 -3.01 -2.98
CA ALA A 114 -13.59 -2.38 -2.54
C ALA A 114 -13.87 -1.05 -3.26
N GLN A 115 -12.84 -0.27 -3.53
CA GLN A 115 -12.94 1.00 -4.27
C GLN A 115 -13.43 0.76 -5.70
N ASP A 116 -12.93 -0.26 -6.38
CA ASP A 116 -13.31 -0.61 -7.75
C ASP A 116 -14.74 -1.13 -7.87
N HIS A 117 -15.25 -1.78 -6.81
CA HIS A 117 -16.60 -2.39 -6.77
C HIS A 117 -17.63 -1.53 -6.04
N GLY A 118 -17.30 -0.28 -5.72
CA GLY A 118 -18.20 0.71 -5.13
C GLY A 118 -18.85 0.23 -3.83
N VAL A 119 -20.15 0.49 -3.66
CA VAL A 119 -20.86 0.21 -2.39
C VAL A 119 -20.83 -1.27 -2.01
N ARG A 120 -20.98 -2.18 -2.97
CA ARG A 120 -20.98 -3.63 -2.69
C ARG A 120 -19.62 -4.13 -2.20
N GLY A 121 -18.55 -3.71 -2.87
CA GLY A 121 -17.17 -4.03 -2.46
C GLY A 121 -16.84 -3.41 -1.10
N GLY A 122 -17.20 -2.15 -0.92
CA GLY A 122 -16.99 -1.44 0.34
C GLY A 122 -17.68 -2.10 1.53
N LEU A 123 -18.95 -2.53 1.38
CA LEU A 123 -19.67 -3.22 2.44
C LEU A 123 -19.09 -4.60 2.74
N ARG A 124 -18.62 -5.33 1.74
CA ARG A 124 -18.04 -6.67 1.89
C ARG A 124 -16.81 -6.67 2.80
N TYR A 125 -15.89 -5.75 2.59
CA TYR A 125 -14.58 -5.77 3.24
C TYR A 125 -14.40 -4.74 4.35
N ARG A 126 -15.40 -3.86 4.62
CA ARG A 126 -15.22 -2.73 5.55
C ARG A 126 -14.71 -3.13 6.93
N GLY A 127 -15.24 -4.21 7.50
CA GLY A 127 -14.83 -4.73 8.80
C GLY A 127 -13.40 -5.25 8.77
N ASP A 128 -13.13 -6.13 7.81
CA ASP A 128 -11.83 -6.78 7.66
C ASP A 128 -10.70 -5.77 7.37
N ILE A 129 -11.00 -4.73 6.57
CA ILE A 129 -10.05 -3.63 6.31
C ILE A 129 -9.71 -2.92 7.63
N ARG A 130 -10.73 -2.47 8.38
CA ARG A 130 -10.52 -1.77 9.64
C ARG A 130 -9.73 -2.65 10.62
N ASP A 131 -10.16 -3.88 10.84
CA ASP A 131 -9.56 -4.78 11.82
C ASP A 131 -8.09 -5.11 11.47
N SER A 132 -7.78 -5.27 10.17
CA SER A 132 -6.41 -5.46 9.69
C SER A 132 -5.54 -4.22 9.90
N LEU A 133 -6.08 -3.02 9.69
CA LEU A 133 -5.36 -1.75 9.93
C LEU A 133 -5.16 -1.49 11.43
N GLU A 134 -6.18 -1.75 12.26
CA GLU A 134 -6.07 -1.66 13.72
C GLU A 134 -5.04 -2.67 14.25
N LYS A 135 -4.98 -3.87 13.67
CA LYS A 135 -3.94 -4.85 14.00
C LYS A 135 -2.56 -4.34 13.61
N THR A 136 -2.39 -3.77 12.41
CA THR A 136 -1.13 -3.14 11.98
C THR A 136 -0.71 -2.06 12.97
N LEU A 137 -1.63 -1.15 13.32
CA LEU A 137 -1.39 -0.06 14.27
C LEU A 137 -0.98 -0.57 15.65
N SER A 138 -1.59 -1.67 16.13
CA SER A 138 -1.26 -2.27 17.41
C SER A 138 0.12 -2.94 17.44
N LEU A 139 0.60 -3.43 16.29
CA LEU A 139 1.90 -4.08 16.14
C LEU A 139 3.04 -3.07 15.98
N ASP A 140 2.83 -2.08 15.14
CA ASP A 140 3.79 -1.01 14.89
C ASP A 140 3.06 0.28 14.44
N PRO A 141 2.83 1.24 15.33
CA PRO A 141 2.21 2.51 14.98
C PRO A 141 2.99 3.34 13.96
N ALA A 142 4.31 3.16 13.90
CA ALA A 142 5.19 3.88 12.97
C ALA A 142 5.39 3.16 11.64
N PHE A 143 4.80 1.97 11.46
CA PHE A 143 4.95 1.15 10.24
C PHE A 143 4.75 1.97 8.97
N LEU A 144 5.71 1.90 8.05
CA LEU A 144 5.72 2.69 6.81
C LEU A 144 5.31 4.16 7.05
N GLN A 145 5.95 4.78 8.06
CA GLN A 145 5.76 6.20 8.37
C GLN A 145 4.30 6.56 8.74
N GLY A 146 3.65 5.72 9.56
CA GLY A 146 2.27 5.95 10.01
C GLY A 146 1.20 5.55 8.99
N SER A 147 1.52 4.60 8.10
CA SER A 147 0.62 4.16 7.03
C SER A 147 -0.71 3.58 7.54
N ALA A 148 -0.72 2.94 8.72
CA ALA A 148 -1.94 2.40 9.29
C ALA A 148 -2.91 3.50 9.72
N ASP A 149 -2.43 4.56 10.39
CA ASP A 149 -3.23 5.74 10.72
C ASP A 149 -3.74 6.45 9.45
N ARG A 150 -2.87 6.63 8.44
CA ARG A 150 -3.28 7.20 7.16
C ARG A 150 -4.39 6.40 6.49
N ALA A 151 -4.28 5.08 6.45
CA ALA A 151 -5.27 4.21 5.84
C ALA A 151 -6.58 4.16 6.65
N LEU A 152 -6.52 4.17 7.99
CA LEU A 152 -7.70 4.31 8.86
C LEU A 152 -8.39 5.66 8.64
N GLY A 153 -7.62 6.74 8.53
CA GLY A 153 -8.17 8.05 8.16
C GLY A 153 -8.95 7.98 6.85
N ARG A 154 -8.36 7.37 5.81
CA ARG A 154 -9.05 7.17 4.52
C ARG A 154 -10.28 6.28 4.66
N TRP A 155 -10.23 5.21 5.44
CA TRP A 155 -11.36 4.34 5.74
C TRP A 155 -12.51 5.11 6.41
N TYR A 156 -12.23 5.87 7.48
CA TYR A 156 -13.23 6.70 8.15
C TYR A 156 -13.85 7.77 7.25
N PHE A 157 -13.09 8.28 6.29
CA PHE A 157 -13.56 9.22 5.28
C PHE A 157 -14.52 8.58 4.27
N LYS A 158 -14.17 7.41 3.73
CA LYS A 158 -14.90 6.77 2.62
C LYS A 158 -16.14 6.01 3.08
N VAL A 159 -16.12 5.42 4.28
CA VAL A 159 -17.25 4.66 4.80
C VAL A 159 -18.36 5.61 5.24
N PRO A 160 -19.64 5.37 4.82
CA PRO A 160 -20.76 6.18 5.30
C PRO A 160 -20.91 6.09 6.82
N GLY A 161 -21.38 7.18 7.46
CA GLY A 161 -21.55 7.27 8.91
C GLY A 161 -22.41 6.15 9.51
N LEU A 162 -23.47 5.74 8.82
CA LEU A 162 -24.34 4.61 9.21
C LEU A 162 -23.56 3.29 9.36
N PHE A 163 -22.44 3.15 8.65
CA PHE A 163 -21.58 1.95 8.67
C PHE A 163 -20.27 2.16 9.43
N GLY A 164 -20.19 3.20 10.25
CA GLY A 164 -19.06 3.46 11.12
C GLY A 164 -18.05 4.51 10.63
N GLY A 165 -18.29 5.14 9.47
CA GLY A 165 -17.48 6.26 8.99
C GLY A 165 -17.62 7.51 9.85
N SER A 166 -16.61 8.38 9.85
CA SER A 166 -16.58 9.62 10.62
C SER A 166 -15.52 10.56 10.08
N LYS A 167 -15.94 11.73 9.58
CA LYS A 167 -14.99 12.75 9.11
C LYS A 167 -14.07 13.26 10.22
N LYS A 168 -14.59 13.36 11.45
CA LYS A 168 -13.80 13.74 12.61
C LYS A 168 -12.70 12.72 12.91
N LYS A 169 -13.03 11.42 12.97
CA LYS A 169 -12.02 10.37 13.17
C LYS A 169 -11.05 10.29 11.99
N SER A 170 -11.51 10.56 10.77
CA SER A 170 -10.62 10.68 9.61
C SER A 170 -9.55 11.73 9.85
N GLU A 171 -9.94 12.95 10.25
CA GLU A 171 -9.01 14.02 10.58
C GLU A 171 -8.04 13.62 11.70
N GLU A 172 -8.54 13.03 12.79
CA GLU A 172 -7.73 12.60 13.93
C GLU A 172 -6.62 11.62 13.48
N HIS A 173 -6.96 10.58 12.73
CA HIS A 173 -6.01 9.61 12.21
C HIS A 173 -5.02 10.21 11.20
N LEU A 174 -5.49 11.08 10.30
CA LEU A 174 -4.60 11.70 9.30
C LEU A 174 -3.60 12.66 9.94
N ARG A 175 -4.04 13.45 10.94
CA ARG A 175 -3.11 14.29 11.72
C ARG A 175 -2.13 13.42 12.52
N LYS A 176 -2.58 12.28 13.05
CA LYS A 176 -1.69 11.32 13.71
C LYS A 176 -0.66 10.75 12.75
N ALA A 177 -1.05 10.34 11.54
CA ALA A 177 -0.12 9.88 10.52
C ALA A 177 0.96 10.94 10.20
N LEU A 178 0.58 12.21 10.13
CA LEU A 178 1.50 13.33 9.89
C LEU A 178 2.49 13.57 11.06
N THR A 179 2.25 13.04 12.25
CA THR A 179 3.26 13.08 13.34
C THR A 179 4.41 12.10 13.09
N TYR A 180 4.20 11.03 12.31
CA TYR A 180 5.26 10.10 11.93
C TYR A 180 6.01 10.58 10.69
N ASN A 181 5.30 11.17 9.73
CA ASN A 181 5.91 11.80 8.56
C ASN A 181 5.14 13.07 8.16
N SER A 182 5.63 14.22 8.60
CA SER A 182 5.08 15.53 8.28
C SER A 182 5.24 15.93 6.80
N ARG A 183 5.96 15.14 6.01
CA ARG A 183 6.18 15.36 4.57
C ARG A 183 5.39 14.39 3.70
N SER A 184 4.50 13.58 4.27
CA SER A 184 3.70 12.61 3.54
C SER A 184 2.69 13.29 2.61
N ILE A 185 2.98 13.33 1.32
CA ILE A 185 2.14 13.94 0.28
C ILE A 185 0.71 13.37 0.31
N ILE A 186 0.58 12.06 0.33
CA ILE A 186 -0.74 11.39 0.37
C ILE A 186 -1.53 11.69 1.66
N SER A 187 -0.84 11.83 2.81
CA SER A 187 -1.52 12.17 4.07
C SER A 187 -2.09 13.59 4.03
N HIS A 188 -1.37 14.54 3.46
CA HIS A 188 -1.85 15.91 3.26
C HIS A 188 -3.05 15.97 2.31
N ILE A 189 -3.04 15.20 1.22
CA ILE A 189 -4.18 15.14 0.28
C ILE A 189 -5.43 14.57 0.98
N PHE A 190 -5.29 13.46 1.69
CA PHE A 190 -6.43 12.87 2.40
C PHE A 190 -6.96 13.79 3.51
N LEU A 191 -6.07 14.52 4.18
CA LEU A 191 -6.44 15.53 5.16
C LEU A 191 -7.18 16.70 4.49
N ALA A 192 -6.72 17.17 3.32
CA ALA A 192 -7.38 18.21 2.57
C ALA A 192 -8.81 17.80 2.16
N GLU A 193 -9.01 16.60 1.59
CA GLU A 193 -10.33 16.07 1.27
C GLU A 193 -11.23 15.98 2.52
N THR A 194 -10.66 15.57 3.66
CA THR A 194 -11.40 15.48 4.92
C THR A 194 -11.83 16.86 5.43
N LEU A 195 -10.91 17.83 5.42
CA LEU A 195 -11.18 19.22 5.85
C LEU A 195 -12.22 19.89 4.97
N GLU A 196 -12.13 19.72 3.66
CA GLU A 196 -13.14 20.23 2.72
C GLU A 196 -14.53 19.66 3.05
N SER A 197 -14.61 18.34 3.31
CA SER A 197 -15.88 17.69 3.70
C SER A 197 -16.41 18.10 5.09
N LEU A 198 -15.64 18.86 5.85
CA LEU A 198 -16.01 19.49 7.12
C LEU A 198 -16.26 21.00 6.99
N ASP A 199 -16.46 21.50 5.75
CA ASP A 199 -16.64 22.91 5.43
C ASP A 199 -15.47 23.84 5.83
N ARG A 200 -14.26 23.26 5.95
CA ARG A 200 -13.00 23.94 6.30
C ARG A 200 -12.12 24.14 5.08
N LYS A 201 -12.68 24.79 4.05
CA LYS A 201 -12.08 24.93 2.71
C LYS A 201 -10.72 25.62 2.73
N ASP A 202 -10.54 26.67 3.54
CA ASP A 202 -9.26 27.39 3.59
C ASP A 202 -8.12 26.53 4.13
N GLU A 203 -8.40 25.71 5.15
CA GLU A 203 -7.43 24.77 5.69
C GLU A 203 -7.14 23.66 4.69
N ALA A 204 -8.15 23.16 3.99
CA ALA A 204 -7.99 22.16 2.93
C ALA A 204 -7.07 22.66 1.81
N ILE A 205 -7.27 23.90 1.35
CA ILE A 205 -6.43 24.56 0.36
C ILE A 205 -4.99 24.72 0.89
N ALA A 206 -4.82 25.05 2.16
CA ALA A 206 -3.48 25.16 2.77
C ALA A 206 -2.74 23.81 2.76
N GLU A 207 -3.42 22.70 3.04
CA GLU A 207 -2.84 21.36 2.96
C GLU A 207 -2.42 21.01 1.52
N LEU A 208 -3.25 21.31 0.51
CA LEU A 208 -2.89 21.08 -0.90
C LEU A 208 -1.69 21.93 -1.36
N LYS A 209 -1.58 23.18 -0.89
CA LYS A 209 -0.40 24.00 -1.19
C LYS A 209 0.88 23.39 -0.64
N LYS A 210 0.86 22.87 0.61
CA LYS A 210 1.99 22.12 1.17
C LYS A 210 2.42 20.96 0.27
N VAL A 211 1.46 20.18 -0.26
CA VAL A 211 1.76 19.09 -1.19
C VAL A 211 2.59 19.55 -2.40
N LEU A 212 2.29 20.73 -2.95
CA LEU A 212 3.03 21.25 -4.11
C LEU A 212 4.47 21.61 -3.77
N ASP A 213 4.71 22.12 -2.57
CA ASP A 213 6.03 22.55 -2.10
C ASP A 213 6.93 21.39 -1.64
N LEU A 214 6.33 20.28 -1.18
CA LEU A 214 7.06 19.10 -0.71
C LEU A 214 7.80 18.40 -1.87
N PRO A 215 9.06 18.01 -1.71
CA PRO A 215 9.71 17.12 -2.66
C PRO A 215 9.11 15.71 -2.53
N PRO A 216 9.00 14.96 -3.64
CA PRO A 216 8.62 13.56 -3.59
C PRO A 216 9.59 12.73 -2.74
N ASP A 217 9.08 11.73 -2.05
CA ASP A 217 9.88 10.73 -1.34
C ASP A 217 10.47 9.75 -2.39
N PRO A 218 11.79 9.49 -2.40
CA PRO A 218 12.40 8.56 -3.34
C PRO A 218 11.79 7.15 -3.33
N ASP A 219 11.36 6.66 -2.18
CA ASP A 219 10.75 5.33 -2.04
C ASP A 219 9.32 5.27 -2.60
N TRP A 220 8.66 6.44 -2.71
CA TRP A 220 7.28 6.62 -3.16
C TRP A 220 7.17 7.54 -4.38
N LEU A 221 8.27 7.72 -5.12
CA LEU A 221 8.34 8.65 -6.24
C LEU A 221 7.21 8.49 -7.26
N PRO A 222 6.80 7.28 -7.69
CA PRO A 222 5.67 7.12 -8.60
C PRO A 222 4.36 7.66 -8.01
N GLU A 223 4.01 7.22 -6.81
CA GLU A 223 2.78 7.60 -6.11
C GLU A 223 2.75 9.11 -5.82
N ASP A 224 3.84 9.65 -5.32
CA ASP A 224 3.94 11.08 -4.99
C ASP A 224 3.82 11.96 -6.25
N THR A 225 4.33 11.49 -7.40
CA THR A 225 4.17 12.19 -8.68
C THR A 225 2.70 12.26 -9.08
N GLU A 226 1.96 11.16 -8.98
CA GLU A 226 0.53 11.10 -9.27
C GLU A 226 -0.28 11.98 -8.29
N PHE A 227 0.04 11.90 -7.00
CA PHE A 227 -0.64 12.70 -5.98
C PHE A 227 -0.39 14.19 -6.11
N LYS A 228 0.82 14.63 -6.51
CA LYS A 228 1.07 16.03 -6.80
C LYS A 228 0.25 16.54 -7.98
N GLN A 229 0.04 15.72 -9.00
CA GLN A 229 -0.84 16.07 -10.11
C GLN A 229 -2.31 16.16 -9.66
N GLN A 230 -2.77 15.22 -8.82
CA GLN A 230 -4.10 15.28 -8.21
C GLN A 230 -4.29 16.57 -7.39
N ALA A 231 -3.33 16.94 -6.55
CA ALA A 231 -3.39 18.14 -5.75
C ALA A 231 -3.52 19.42 -6.61
N LYS A 232 -2.81 19.50 -7.74
CA LYS A 232 -2.95 20.62 -8.69
C LYS A 232 -4.39 20.72 -9.24
N THR A 233 -4.96 19.59 -9.64
CA THR A 233 -6.33 19.54 -10.14
C THR A 233 -7.33 19.97 -9.08
N MET A 234 -7.22 19.44 -7.87
CA MET A 234 -8.08 19.79 -6.74
C MET A 234 -8.01 21.29 -6.40
N LEU A 235 -6.80 21.87 -6.39
CA LEU A 235 -6.65 23.31 -6.16
C LEU A 235 -7.33 24.15 -7.22
N GLN A 236 -7.22 23.77 -8.49
CA GLN A 236 -7.89 24.48 -9.59
C GLN A 236 -9.42 24.41 -9.45
N GLU A 237 -9.96 23.29 -9.02
CA GLU A 237 -11.40 23.09 -8.81
C GLU A 237 -11.91 23.88 -7.59
N TRP A 238 -11.18 23.86 -6.49
CA TRP A 238 -11.60 24.48 -5.23
C TRP A 238 -11.40 25.99 -5.16
N GLN A 239 -10.60 26.57 -6.05
CA GLN A 239 -10.39 28.03 -6.15
C GLN A 239 -11.36 28.72 -7.12
N ARG A 240 -12.19 27.95 -7.83
CA ARG A 240 -13.29 28.49 -8.66
C ARG A 240 -14.49 28.82 -7.81
#